data_72fabd56ee015728e302cdb743833be2
#
_entry.id   72fabd56ee015728e302cdb743833be2
#
_cell.length_a   1.000
_cell.length_b   1.000
_cell.length_c   1.000
_cell.angle_alpha   90.00
_cell.angle_beta   90.00
_cell.angle_gamma   90.00
#
_symmetry.space_group_name_H-M   'P 1'
#
loop_
_entity.id
_entity.type
_entity.pdbx_description
1 polymer ?
#
loop_
_entity_poly.entity_id
_entity_poly.type
_entity_poly.pdbx_seq_one_letter_code
_entity_poly.pdbx_strand_id
1 'polypeptide(L)'
;MEKKRYRIIGTAGHIDHGKTCLVKALTGKDTDRLAEEKKRGITIENGFAFLDLPDGTRAGIIDVPGHERFIKNMLAGAGGIDIAMLVTAADAGVMPQTREHLEILSLLGIRTGIVVITKADLEWKAGLREEIQKLVRGTFLENADVVAASAVDGRGIEELREKLWKLCVNADGEDTLSLVKRESGLVDEGKAVKYRLPIDRVFSLKGFGTIITGTLLDGILELDSDAMLYPRGGKVKIRSIQVHGEETTRAFPGQRVAVNLPGIGKDEISRGEILAAAGSMESTMMADVRLRLLRSAHRSIKNGTRVHLYHGAAELVCKVILFDREILKPGEEAVVQLRMEQTTAMKTGDHFVIRFYSPVETIGGGVVLNPNAVKRRRRQENQEDSFCPIGKKKTICSKAAEQAAKEIPVNTTFLRLQELYLKSGFTPPLTDEVKSAFSQEKDFSGIFFAMVRGGQLVRFDEKHYMHSEIREKALDMVRLIYEEKGVIQTGEFRDRLGISRKCAITLLEGFDKERITVMENGTRVFGKAR
;
A
#
# COMPACT_ATOMS: atom_id res chain seq x y z
N MET A 1 -14.92 -16.34 -20.55
CA MET A 1 -14.29 -17.17 -19.49
C MET A 1 -14.15 -16.31 -18.25
N GLU A 2 -14.96 -16.54 -17.24
CA GLU A 2 -14.83 -15.85 -15.95
C GLU A 2 -13.44 -16.16 -15.37
N LYS A 3 -12.71 -15.11 -14.99
CA LYS A 3 -11.42 -15.26 -14.29
C LYS A 3 -11.71 -15.90 -12.94
N LYS A 4 -11.35 -17.17 -12.76
CA LYS A 4 -11.32 -17.81 -11.42
C LYS A 4 -10.47 -16.94 -10.50
N ARG A 5 -11.07 -16.37 -9.49
CA ARG A 5 -10.37 -15.56 -8.48
C ARG A 5 -10.00 -16.43 -7.31
N TYR A 6 -8.72 -16.59 -7.07
CA TYR A 6 -8.21 -17.31 -5.90
C TYR A 6 -8.16 -16.34 -4.71
N ARG A 7 -8.64 -16.79 -3.55
CA ARG A 7 -8.68 -15.99 -2.32
C ARG A 7 -7.93 -16.69 -1.20
N ILE A 8 -7.38 -15.87 -0.30
CA ILE A 8 -6.69 -16.34 0.89
C ILE A 8 -7.43 -15.87 2.13
N ILE A 9 -7.81 -16.82 2.96
CA ILE A 9 -8.44 -16.62 4.25
C ILE A 9 -7.35 -16.73 5.31
N GLY A 10 -7.19 -15.72 6.18
CA GLY A 10 -6.23 -15.77 7.29
C GLY A 10 -6.93 -15.85 8.63
N THR A 11 -6.51 -16.79 9.50
CA THR A 11 -6.96 -16.79 10.90
C THR A 11 -6.28 -15.65 11.65
N ALA A 12 -6.91 -15.15 12.70
CA ALA A 12 -6.36 -14.18 13.64
C ALA A 12 -7.01 -14.37 15.01
N GLY A 13 -6.30 -14.08 16.09
CA GLY A 13 -6.84 -14.24 17.44
C GLY A 13 -5.83 -14.82 18.40
N HIS A 14 -6.23 -14.89 19.68
CA HIS A 14 -5.36 -15.29 20.78
C HIS A 14 -4.91 -16.74 20.67
N ILE A 15 -3.81 -17.09 21.38
CA ILE A 15 -3.41 -18.47 21.63
C ILE A 15 -4.56 -19.22 22.32
N ASP A 16 -4.69 -20.51 22.09
CA ASP A 16 -5.71 -21.40 22.67
C ASP A 16 -7.17 -21.07 22.35
N HIS A 17 -7.41 -20.11 21.44
CA HIS A 17 -8.75 -19.82 20.92
C HIS A 17 -9.19 -20.77 19.81
N GLY A 18 -8.48 -21.89 19.60
CA GLY A 18 -8.91 -22.96 18.71
C GLY A 18 -8.80 -22.66 17.22
N LYS A 19 -7.94 -21.72 16.78
CA LYS A 19 -7.74 -21.41 15.35
C LYS A 19 -7.39 -22.65 14.52
N THR A 20 -6.36 -23.39 14.93
CA THR A 20 -5.91 -24.61 14.25
C THR A 20 -6.97 -25.70 14.25
N CYS A 21 -7.69 -25.88 15.36
CA CYS A 21 -8.82 -26.82 15.43
C CYS A 21 -9.95 -26.43 14.48
N LEU A 22 -10.25 -25.12 14.39
CA LEU A 22 -11.25 -24.59 13.47
C LEU A 22 -10.85 -24.83 12.01
N VAL A 23 -9.60 -24.55 11.64
CA VAL A 23 -9.08 -24.83 10.30
C VAL A 23 -9.14 -26.32 9.98
N LYS A 24 -8.80 -27.18 10.93
CA LYS A 24 -8.92 -28.63 10.78
C LYS A 24 -10.37 -29.08 10.58
N ALA A 25 -11.31 -28.51 11.33
CA ALA A 25 -12.74 -28.81 11.17
C ALA A 25 -13.29 -28.36 9.79
N LEU A 26 -12.83 -27.20 9.28
CA LEU A 26 -13.22 -26.68 7.98
C LEU A 26 -12.63 -27.47 6.80
N THR A 27 -11.38 -27.95 6.92
CA THR A 27 -10.60 -28.46 5.78
C THR A 27 -10.24 -29.94 5.88
N GLY A 28 -10.43 -30.56 7.04
CA GLY A 28 -9.95 -31.92 7.33
C GLY A 28 -8.43 -32.01 7.53
N LYS A 29 -7.67 -30.89 7.38
CA LYS A 29 -6.22 -30.88 7.41
C LYS A 29 -5.68 -30.26 8.69
N ASP A 30 -4.79 -30.98 9.38
CA ASP A 30 -4.03 -30.47 10.51
C ASP A 30 -2.90 -29.56 10.01
N THR A 31 -2.89 -28.28 10.43
CA THR A 31 -1.90 -27.29 10.00
C THR A 31 -0.63 -27.30 10.84
N ASP A 32 -0.65 -27.87 12.05
CA ASP A 32 0.52 -28.04 12.90
C ASP A 32 1.44 -29.16 12.37
N ARG A 33 2.63 -28.79 11.92
CA ARG A 33 3.59 -29.70 11.27
C ARG A 33 4.79 -30.03 12.12
N LEU A 34 5.20 -29.08 12.97
CA LEU A 34 6.38 -29.25 13.81
C LEU A 34 6.06 -30.17 14.98
N ALA A 35 7.00 -31.07 15.31
CA ALA A 35 6.85 -31.94 16.48
C ALA A 35 6.68 -31.10 17.78
N GLU A 36 7.28 -29.91 17.83
CA GLU A 36 7.18 -28.98 18.95
C GLU A 36 5.78 -28.36 19.04
N GLU A 37 5.14 -28.00 17.93
CA GLU A 37 3.75 -27.51 17.88
C GLU A 37 2.80 -28.56 18.46
N LYS A 38 2.90 -29.80 17.99
CA LYS A 38 2.08 -30.91 18.48
C LYS A 38 2.30 -31.23 19.94
N LYS A 39 3.55 -31.12 20.42
CA LYS A 39 3.89 -31.39 21.82
C LYS A 39 3.40 -30.29 22.76
N ARG A 40 3.44 -29.03 22.30
CA ARG A 40 3.05 -27.86 23.12
C ARG A 40 1.59 -27.47 22.91
N GLY A 41 0.93 -27.95 21.86
CA GLY A 41 -0.42 -27.53 21.47
C GLY A 41 -0.51 -26.11 20.97
N ILE A 42 0.61 -25.51 20.48
CA ILE A 42 0.66 -24.12 20.02
C ILE A 42 1.27 -24.04 18.62
N THR A 43 0.66 -23.28 17.74
CA THR A 43 1.19 -22.99 16.42
C THR A 43 2.37 -22.01 16.52
N ILE A 44 3.51 -22.36 15.94
CA ILE A 44 4.75 -21.59 15.93
C ILE A 44 4.95 -20.91 14.56
N GLU A 45 4.80 -21.69 13.48
CA GLU A 45 4.87 -21.23 12.12
C GLU A 45 3.48 -21.11 11.48
N ASN A 46 3.37 -20.31 10.42
CA ASN A 46 2.12 -20.26 9.66
C ASN A 46 1.77 -21.65 9.10
N GLY A 47 0.61 -22.13 9.45
CA GLY A 47 0.01 -23.32 8.87
C GLY A 47 -0.66 -23.01 7.54
N PHE A 48 -0.77 -24.00 6.64
CA PHE A 48 -1.38 -23.81 5.33
C PHE A 48 -2.32 -24.97 5.01
N ALA A 49 -3.54 -24.61 4.69
CA ALA A 49 -4.58 -25.51 4.23
C ALA A 49 -5.31 -24.89 3.03
N PHE A 50 -6.26 -25.58 2.49
CA PHE A 50 -7.18 -25.06 1.49
C PHE A 50 -8.58 -25.54 1.77
N LEU A 51 -9.54 -24.71 1.45
CA LEU A 51 -10.97 -24.94 1.59
C LEU A 51 -11.57 -25.11 0.20
N ASP A 52 -12.16 -26.27 -0.06
CA ASP A 52 -12.96 -26.46 -1.26
C ASP A 52 -14.31 -25.74 -1.09
N LEU A 53 -14.63 -24.88 -2.05
CA LEU A 53 -15.83 -24.06 -2.03
C LEU A 53 -16.96 -24.72 -2.85
N PRO A 54 -18.25 -24.39 -2.59
CA PRO A 54 -19.40 -25.01 -3.26
C PRO A 54 -19.41 -24.86 -4.79
N ASP A 55 -18.77 -23.82 -5.33
CA ASP A 55 -18.64 -23.57 -6.77
C ASP A 55 -17.48 -24.35 -7.43
N GLY A 56 -16.81 -25.22 -6.68
CA GLY A 56 -15.65 -25.99 -7.13
C GLY A 56 -14.35 -25.18 -7.21
N THR A 57 -14.35 -23.92 -6.73
CA THR A 57 -13.11 -23.17 -6.52
C THR A 57 -12.45 -23.56 -5.20
N ARG A 58 -11.20 -23.17 -5.03
CA ARG A 58 -10.40 -23.51 -3.86
C ARG A 58 -9.82 -22.24 -3.25
N ALA A 59 -10.15 -21.95 -1.99
CA ALA A 59 -9.55 -20.85 -1.23
C ALA A 59 -8.36 -21.35 -0.41
N GLY A 60 -7.27 -20.58 -0.37
CA GLY A 60 -6.17 -20.85 0.55
C GLY A 60 -6.54 -20.45 1.96
N ILE A 61 -6.10 -21.23 2.96
CA ILE A 61 -6.19 -20.86 4.37
C ILE A 61 -4.78 -20.71 4.95
N ILE A 62 -4.53 -19.59 5.60
CA ILE A 62 -3.32 -19.35 6.40
C ILE A 62 -3.72 -19.36 7.86
N ASP A 63 -3.23 -20.37 8.57
CA ASP A 63 -3.40 -20.48 10.02
C ASP A 63 -2.21 -19.83 10.71
N VAL A 64 -2.46 -18.66 11.34
CA VAL A 64 -1.39 -17.87 11.95
C VAL A 64 -1.20 -18.22 13.43
N PRO A 65 0.04 -18.20 13.94
CA PRO A 65 0.31 -18.36 15.37
C PRO A 65 -0.37 -17.28 16.20
N GLY A 66 -0.90 -17.65 17.36
CA GLY A 66 -1.60 -16.74 18.27
C GLY A 66 -0.71 -16.07 19.32
N HIS A 67 0.50 -16.55 19.55
CA HIS A 67 1.36 -16.08 20.61
C HIS A 67 2.20 -14.86 20.19
N GLU A 68 2.34 -13.86 21.07
CA GLU A 68 3.09 -12.61 20.82
C GLU A 68 4.53 -12.81 20.33
N ARG A 69 5.21 -13.87 20.80
CA ARG A 69 6.58 -14.22 20.36
C ARG A 69 6.66 -14.59 18.87
N PHE A 70 5.54 -15.00 18.28
CA PHE A 70 5.47 -15.47 16.89
C PHE A 70 4.79 -14.49 15.93
N ILE A 71 4.53 -13.25 16.37
CA ILE A 71 3.94 -12.21 15.51
C ILE A 71 4.74 -12.00 14.23
N LYS A 72 6.08 -12.13 14.28
CA LYS A 72 6.91 -12.08 13.07
C LYS A 72 6.55 -13.18 12.04
N ASN A 73 6.16 -14.36 12.52
CA ASN A 73 5.72 -15.44 11.65
C ASN A 73 4.32 -15.16 11.10
N MET A 74 3.42 -14.65 11.93
CA MET A 74 2.11 -14.17 11.51
C MET A 74 2.26 -13.11 10.40
N LEU A 75 3.06 -12.07 10.61
CA LEU A 75 3.26 -10.97 9.66
C LEU A 75 3.77 -11.46 8.30
N ALA A 76 4.66 -12.46 8.29
CA ALA A 76 5.18 -13.02 7.05
C ALA A 76 4.13 -13.76 6.20
N GLY A 77 3.06 -14.27 6.80
CA GLY A 77 1.93 -14.86 6.07
C GLY A 77 0.83 -13.86 5.76
N ALA A 78 0.68 -12.86 6.63
CA ALA A 78 -0.48 -11.97 6.59
C ALA A 78 -0.53 -11.03 5.37
N GLY A 79 0.61 -10.78 4.71
CA GLY A 79 0.69 -9.90 3.54
C GLY A 79 -0.07 -10.39 2.29
N GLY A 80 -0.54 -11.64 2.29
CA GLY A 80 -1.34 -12.20 1.20
C GLY A 80 -2.78 -12.53 1.58
N ILE A 81 -3.25 -12.12 2.76
CA ILE A 81 -4.61 -12.39 3.23
C ILE A 81 -5.60 -11.42 2.58
N ASP A 82 -6.64 -11.98 1.96
CA ASP A 82 -7.78 -11.21 1.39
C ASP A 82 -8.93 -11.09 2.40
N ILE A 83 -9.18 -12.18 3.17
CA ILE A 83 -10.31 -12.30 4.09
C ILE A 83 -9.80 -12.67 5.48
N ALA A 84 -10.09 -11.85 6.47
CA ALA A 84 -9.73 -12.12 7.86
C ALA A 84 -10.79 -12.97 8.57
N MET A 85 -10.36 -14.02 9.24
CA MET A 85 -11.18 -14.80 10.16
C MET A 85 -10.70 -14.52 11.59
N LEU A 86 -11.35 -13.55 12.26
CA LEU A 86 -11.01 -13.17 13.63
C LEU A 86 -11.64 -14.14 14.61
N VAL A 87 -10.82 -14.87 15.33
CA VAL A 87 -11.25 -15.98 16.21
C VAL A 87 -11.17 -15.57 17.67
N THR A 88 -12.25 -15.77 18.39
CA THR A 88 -12.32 -15.64 19.86
C THR A 88 -13.02 -16.85 20.46
N ALA A 89 -12.58 -17.32 21.63
CA ALA A 89 -13.20 -18.46 22.28
C ALA A 89 -14.39 -18.03 23.15
N ALA A 90 -15.45 -18.83 23.19
CA ALA A 90 -16.69 -18.53 23.93
C ALA A 90 -16.44 -18.41 25.43
N ASP A 91 -15.57 -19.24 25.98
CA ASP A 91 -15.19 -19.32 27.39
C ASP A 91 -14.27 -18.19 27.85
N ALA A 92 -13.36 -17.72 27.00
CA ALA A 92 -12.32 -16.76 27.33
C ALA A 92 -12.66 -15.31 26.94
N GLY A 93 -13.34 -15.10 25.82
CA GLY A 93 -13.69 -13.78 25.30
C GLY A 93 -12.55 -13.07 24.61
N VAL A 94 -12.62 -11.74 24.52
CA VAL A 94 -11.64 -10.91 23.81
C VAL A 94 -10.36 -10.79 24.64
N MET A 95 -9.25 -11.25 24.09
CA MET A 95 -7.93 -11.26 24.73
C MET A 95 -6.98 -10.25 24.07
N PRO A 96 -5.88 -9.85 24.74
CA PRO A 96 -4.97 -8.81 24.21
C PRO A 96 -4.45 -9.09 22.78
N GLN A 97 -4.06 -10.33 22.51
CA GLN A 97 -3.55 -10.72 21.18
C GLN A 97 -4.64 -10.67 20.10
N THR A 98 -5.93 -10.85 20.46
CA THR A 98 -7.05 -10.67 19.52
C THR A 98 -7.12 -9.22 19.04
N ARG A 99 -6.87 -8.26 19.94
CA ARG A 99 -6.81 -6.83 19.62
C ARG A 99 -5.61 -6.52 18.73
N GLU A 100 -4.40 -6.96 19.12
CA GLU A 100 -3.17 -6.74 18.36
C GLU A 100 -3.29 -7.32 16.93
N HIS A 101 -3.83 -8.53 16.79
CA HIS A 101 -4.04 -9.14 15.47
C HIS A 101 -5.00 -8.34 14.60
N LEU A 102 -6.12 -7.83 15.16
CA LEU A 102 -7.06 -6.97 14.42
C LEU A 102 -6.41 -5.67 13.97
N GLU A 103 -5.60 -5.04 14.82
CA GLU A 103 -4.83 -3.84 14.48
C GLU A 103 -3.82 -4.12 13.36
N ILE A 104 -3.08 -5.22 13.44
CA ILE A 104 -2.14 -5.65 12.39
C ILE A 104 -2.86 -5.87 11.06
N LEU A 105 -3.98 -6.59 11.05
CA LEU A 105 -4.77 -6.83 9.83
C LEU A 105 -5.27 -5.52 9.22
N SER A 106 -5.69 -4.56 10.06
CA SER A 106 -6.09 -3.22 9.63
C SER A 106 -4.94 -2.44 9.00
N LEU A 107 -3.73 -2.51 9.58
CA LEU A 107 -2.50 -1.89 9.03
C LEU A 107 -2.08 -2.52 7.70
N LEU A 108 -2.32 -3.82 7.51
CA LEU A 108 -2.07 -4.54 6.27
C LEU A 108 -3.12 -4.28 5.19
N GLY A 109 -4.13 -3.44 5.48
CA GLY A 109 -5.12 -3.00 4.51
C GLY A 109 -6.19 -4.05 4.20
N ILE A 110 -6.38 -5.04 5.07
CA ILE A 110 -7.45 -6.03 4.91
C ILE A 110 -8.79 -5.33 5.19
N ARG A 111 -9.77 -5.56 4.32
CA ARG A 111 -11.07 -4.86 4.34
C ARG A 111 -12.26 -5.77 4.53
N THR A 112 -12.05 -7.07 4.40
CA THR A 112 -13.13 -8.06 4.43
C THR A 112 -12.81 -9.14 5.46
N GLY A 113 -13.81 -9.59 6.19
CA GLY A 113 -13.61 -10.66 7.15
C GLY A 113 -14.88 -11.08 7.86
N ILE A 114 -14.70 -12.01 8.79
CA ILE A 114 -15.74 -12.61 9.62
C ILE A 114 -15.22 -12.78 11.05
N VAL A 115 -16.08 -12.66 12.02
CA VAL A 115 -15.76 -12.99 13.42
C VAL A 115 -16.28 -14.37 13.75
N VAL A 116 -15.42 -15.23 14.33
CA VAL A 116 -15.79 -16.58 14.71
C VAL A 116 -15.64 -16.76 16.22
N ILE A 117 -16.73 -17.13 16.88
CA ILE A 117 -16.73 -17.54 18.29
C ILE A 117 -16.56 -19.05 18.31
N THR A 118 -15.36 -19.50 18.67
CA THR A 118 -15.04 -20.93 18.80
C THR A 118 -15.44 -21.49 20.15
N LYS A 119 -15.32 -22.81 20.31
CA LYS A 119 -15.73 -23.54 21.52
C LYS A 119 -17.19 -23.24 21.92
N ALA A 120 -18.05 -23.13 20.90
CA ALA A 120 -19.46 -22.80 21.12
C ALA A 120 -20.25 -23.88 21.89
N ASP A 121 -19.65 -25.04 22.10
CA ASP A 121 -20.10 -26.14 22.94
C ASP A 121 -19.89 -25.89 24.45
N LEU A 122 -19.02 -24.94 24.82
CA LEU A 122 -18.76 -24.57 26.22
C LEU A 122 -19.72 -23.47 26.70
N GLU A 123 -19.69 -23.21 28.02
CA GLU A 123 -20.41 -22.07 28.61
C GLU A 123 -19.79 -20.76 28.12
N TRP A 124 -20.65 -19.86 27.69
CA TRP A 124 -20.24 -18.56 27.15
C TRP A 124 -19.95 -17.56 28.23
N LYS A 125 -18.85 -16.85 28.11
CA LYS A 125 -18.52 -15.71 28.95
C LYS A 125 -19.64 -14.67 28.87
N ALA A 126 -20.11 -14.20 30.03
CA ALA A 126 -21.10 -13.13 30.09
C ALA A 126 -20.62 -11.86 29.40
N GLY A 127 -21.46 -11.23 28.58
CA GLY A 127 -21.12 -9.99 27.87
C GLY A 127 -20.18 -10.17 26.66
N LEU A 128 -19.93 -11.40 26.21
CA LEU A 128 -19.01 -11.66 25.10
C LEU A 128 -19.38 -10.94 23.79
N ARG A 129 -20.67 -10.90 23.45
CA ARG A 129 -21.13 -10.24 22.22
C ARG A 129 -20.85 -8.74 22.25
N GLU A 130 -21.07 -8.10 23.39
CA GLU A 130 -20.79 -6.69 23.63
C GLU A 130 -19.27 -6.41 23.60
N GLU A 131 -18.43 -7.31 24.15
CA GLU A 131 -16.97 -7.21 24.04
C GLU A 131 -16.52 -7.25 22.58
N ILE A 132 -17.07 -8.16 21.77
CA ILE A 132 -16.76 -8.28 20.33
C ILE A 132 -17.20 -7.02 19.59
N GLN A 133 -18.43 -6.53 19.81
CA GLN A 133 -18.94 -5.32 19.19
C GLN A 133 -18.07 -4.10 19.49
N LYS A 134 -17.60 -3.96 20.75
CA LYS A 134 -16.66 -2.90 21.13
C LYS A 134 -15.30 -3.05 20.43
N LEU A 135 -14.83 -4.29 20.28
CA LEU A 135 -13.55 -4.57 19.61
C LEU A 135 -13.56 -4.17 18.14
N VAL A 136 -14.61 -4.57 17.42
CA VAL A 136 -14.68 -4.38 15.96
C VAL A 136 -15.14 -2.98 15.53
N ARG A 137 -15.68 -2.19 16.46
CA ARG A 137 -16.20 -0.85 16.19
C ARG A 137 -15.13 0.07 15.61
N GLY A 138 -15.43 0.71 14.47
CA GLY A 138 -14.50 1.56 13.74
C GLY A 138 -13.40 0.80 13.00
N THR A 139 -13.51 -0.52 12.88
CA THR A 139 -12.61 -1.36 12.08
C THR A 139 -13.32 -1.90 10.83
N PHE A 140 -12.59 -2.58 9.96
CA PHE A 140 -13.17 -3.24 8.78
C PHE A 140 -14.13 -4.40 9.12
N LEU A 141 -14.16 -4.85 10.38
CA LEU A 141 -15.07 -5.89 10.87
C LEU A 141 -16.32 -5.34 11.58
N GLU A 142 -16.56 -4.03 11.59
CA GLU A 142 -17.69 -3.43 12.32
C GLU A 142 -19.04 -4.02 11.91
N ASN A 143 -19.23 -4.29 10.62
CA ASN A 143 -20.45 -4.87 10.06
C ASN A 143 -20.25 -6.34 9.61
N ALA A 144 -19.21 -7.00 10.10
CA ALA A 144 -18.94 -8.37 9.73
C ALA A 144 -19.89 -9.36 10.40
N ASP A 145 -20.17 -10.46 9.72
CA ASP A 145 -20.93 -11.57 10.31
C ASP A 145 -20.18 -12.13 11.54
N VAL A 146 -20.97 -12.55 12.55
CA VAL A 146 -20.45 -13.25 13.73
C VAL A 146 -21.04 -14.65 13.73
N VAL A 147 -20.19 -15.68 13.62
CA VAL A 147 -20.60 -17.10 13.60
C VAL A 147 -20.05 -17.80 14.84
N ALA A 148 -20.91 -18.57 15.51
CA ALA A 148 -20.50 -19.43 16.61
C ALA A 148 -20.24 -20.84 16.08
N ALA A 149 -19.07 -21.40 16.37
CA ALA A 149 -18.65 -22.70 15.86
C ALA A 149 -17.97 -23.56 16.94
N SER A 150 -18.14 -24.86 16.84
CA SER A 150 -17.39 -25.83 17.64
C SER A 150 -16.74 -26.86 16.72
N ALA A 151 -15.44 -27.01 16.87
CA ALA A 151 -14.66 -28.03 16.16
C ALA A 151 -14.85 -29.44 16.77
N VAL A 152 -15.47 -29.53 17.96
CA VAL A 152 -15.67 -30.80 18.68
C VAL A 152 -16.95 -31.50 18.23
N ASP A 153 -18.05 -30.76 18.16
CA ASP A 153 -19.37 -31.31 17.81
C ASP A 153 -19.84 -30.92 16.39
N GLY A 154 -19.05 -30.12 15.67
CA GLY A 154 -19.35 -29.69 14.30
C GLY A 154 -20.35 -28.56 14.18
N ARG A 155 -20.89 -28.05 15.28
CA ARG A 155 -21.86 -26.95 15.29
C ARG A 155 -21.30 -25.71 14.61
N GLY A 156 -22.08 -25.07 13.72
CA GLY A 156 -21.73 -23.82 13.05
C GLY A 156 -20.64 -23.95 11.96
N ILE A 157 -20.03 -25.12 11.76
CA ILE A 157 -18.97 -25.29 10.76
C ILE A 157 -19.50 -25.12 9.33
N GLU A 158 -20.68 -25.67 9.02
CA GLU A 158 -21.28 -25.54 7.69
C GLU A 158 -21.77 -24.10 7.42
N GLU A 159 -22.37 -23.44 8.42
CA GLU A 159 -22.72 -22.03 8.34
C GLU A 159 -21.50 -21.16 8.06
N LEU A 160 -20.39 -21.42 8.77
CA LEU A 160 -19.12 -20.72 8.56
C LEU A 160 -18.57 -20.93 7.16
N ARG A 161 -18.64 -22.17 6.63
CA ARG A 161 -18.20 -22.50 5.26
C ARG A 161 -19.03 -21.71 4.23
N GLU A 162 -20.34 -21.65 4.38
CA GLU A 162 -21.22 -20.90 3.49
C GLU A 162 -20.95 -19.39 3.53
N LYS A 163 -20.72 -18.83 4.72
CA LYS A 163 -20.36 -17.41 4.89
C LYS A 163 -19.02 -17.09 4.27
N LEU A 164 -18.01 -17.94 4.48
CA LEU A 164 -16.69 -17.78 3.86
C LEU A 164 -16.77 -17.84 2.33
N TRP A 165 -17.57 -18.76 1.79
CA TRP A 165 -17.82 -18.81 0.35
C TRP A 165 -18.42 -17.51 -0.18
N LYS A 166 -19.50 -16.99 0.47
CA LYS A 166 -20.10 -15.70 0.11
C LYS A 166 -19.08 -14.56 0.13
N LEU A 167 -18.21 -14.52 1.13
CA LEU A 167 -17.13 -13.54 1.20
C LEU A 167 -16.13 -13.70 0.05
N CYS A 168 -15.76 -14.94 -0.31
CA CYS A 168 -14.84 -15.21 -1.43
C CYS A 168 -15.43 -14.75 -2.77
N VAL A 169 -16.73 -14.93 -3.00
CA VAL A 169 -17.42 -14.52 -4.22
C VAL A 169 -17.64 -13.01 -4.26
N ASN A 170 -18.04 -12.40 -3.14
CA ASN A 170 -18.40 -10.97 -3.06
C ASN A 170 -17.20 -10.04 -2.81
N ALA A 171 -16.00 -10.58 -2.59
CA ALA A 171 -14.80 -9.79 -2.35
C ALA A 171 -14.30 -9.00 -3.58
N ASP A 172 -15.20 -8.70 -4.51
CA ASP A 172 -14.98 -7.87 -5.69
C ASP A 172 -14.94 -6.36 -5.38
N GLY A 173 -14.93 -6.01 -4.11
CA GLY A 173 -14.64 -4.65 -3.66
C GLY A 173 -13.27 -4.21 -4.19
N GLU A 174 -13.20 -2.97 -4.66
CA GLU A 174 -12.01 -2.34 -5.24
C GLU A 174 -10.73 -2.74 -4.50
N ASP A 175 -9.87 -3.46 -5.21
CA ASP A 175 -8.58 -3.91 -4.72
C ASP A 175 -7.80 -2.71 -4.17
N THR A 176 -7.20 -2.82 -2.97
CA THR A 176 -6.41 -1.75 -2.35
C THR A 176 -5.34 -1.23 -3.32
N LEU A 177 -4.82 -2.13 -4.15
CA LEU A 177 -3.89 -1.80 -5.23
C LEU A 177 -4.56 -0.93 -6.31
N SER A 178 -5.85 -1.14 -6.62
CA SER A 178 -6.59 -0.32 -7.59
C SER A 178 -6.95 1.05 -7.02
N LEU A 179 -7.21 1.15 -5.71
CA LEU A 179 -7.42 2.44 -5.04
C LEU A 179 -6.14 3.25 -4.92
N VAL A 180 -5.04 2.63 -4.47
CA VAL A 180 -3.73 3.29 -4.43
C VAL A 180 -3.24 3.63 -5.85
N LYS A 181 -3.51 2.80 -6.84
CA LYS A 181 -3.24 3.12 -8.25
C LYS A 181 -4.13 4.25 -8.77
N ARG A 182 -5.40 4.32 -8.37
CA ARG A 182 -6.29 5.46 -8.68
C ARG A 182 -5.85 6.74 -7.95
N GLU A 183 -5.52 6.66 -6.66
CA GLU A 183 -5.01 7.79 -5.88
C GLU A 183 -3.62 8.25 -6.35
N SER A 184 -2.78 7.33 -6.84
CA SER A 184 -1.43 7.64 -7.33
C SER A 184 -1.35 7.97 -8.82
N GLY A 185 -2.43 7.86 -9.59
CA GLY A 185 -2.43 8.11 -11.04
C GLY A 185 -1.58 7.12 -11.86
N LEU A 186 -1.18 5.98 -11.26
CA LEU A 186 -0.29 4.98 -11.86
C LEU A 186 -1.07 3.87 -12.58
N VAL A 187 -2.04 4.22 -13.40
CA VAL A 187 -2.66 3.26 -14.32
C VAL A 187 -1.86 3.29 -15.63
N ASP A 188 -0.91 2.38 -15.75
CA ASP A 188 -0.33 2.02 -17.05
C ASP A 188 -1.35 1.08 -17.73
N GLU A 189 -2.35 1.66 -18.37
CA GLU A 189 -3.34 0.90 -19.15
C GLU A 189 -2.61 0.26 -20.35
N GLY A 190 -2.36 -1.05 -20.25
CA GLY A 190 -1.85 -1.84 -21.37
C GLY A 190 -0.63 -2.72 -21.11
N LYS A 191 0.06 -2.63 -19.98
CA LYS A 191 1.16 -3.56 -19.67
C LYS A 191 0.68 -4.69 -18.76
N ALA A 192 0.93 -5.93 -19.18
CA ALA A 192 0.69 -7.12 -18.35
C ALA A 192 1.37 -6.96 -16.98
N VAL A 193 0.60 -7.15 -15.90
CA VAL A 193 1.12 -7.05 -14.54
C VAL A 193 2.16 -8.16 -14.34
N LYS A 194 3.40 -7.78 -14.07
CA LYS A 194 4.51 -8.72 -13.83
C LYS A 194 4.31 -9.43 -12.49
N TYR A 195 4.58 -10.73 -12.46
CA TYR A 195 4.41 -11.55 -11.27
C TYR A 195 5.36 -11.19 -10.14
N ARG A 196 4.92 -11.47 -8.90
CA ARG A 196 5.67 -11.23 -7.67
C ARG A 196 5.28 -12.23 -6.59
N LEU A 197 6.27 -12.98 -6.10
CA LEU A 197 6.14 -14.02 -5.08
C LEU A 197 7.09 -13.73 -3.91
N PRO A 198 6.65 -13.08 -2.82
CA PRO A 198 7.45 -12.98 -1.59
C PRO A 198 7.72 -14.37 -1.02
N ILE A 199 8.97 -14.64 -0.65
CA ILE A 199 9.44 -15.94 -0.18
C ILE A 199 9.27 -16.01 1.34
N ASP A 200 8.42 -16.90 1.81
CA ASP A 200 8.19 -17.12 3.24
C ASP A 200 8.92 -18.37 3.78
N ARG A 201 9.24 -19.34 2.92
CA ARG A 201 10.04 -20.52 3.28
C ARG A 201 11.00 -20.89 2.18
N VAL A 202 12.15 -21.42 2.59
CA VAL A 202 13.18 -22.01 1.72
C VAL A 202 13.60 -23.35 2.32
N PHE A 203 13.56 -24.39 1.52
CA PHE A 203 14.03 -25.71 1.94
C PHE A 203 14.59 -26.50 0.75
N SER A 204 15.37 -27.53 1.04
CA SER A 204 15.89 -28.43 0.02
C SER A 204 15.26 -29.80 0.11
N LEU A 205 14.94 -30.39 -1.04
CA LEU A 205 14.51 -31.78 -1.15
C LEU A 205 15.59 -32.56 -1.87
N LYS A 206 15.95 -33.72 -1.30
CA LYS A 206 16.95 -34.63 -1.88
C LYS A 206 16.53 -35.03 -3.30
N GLY A 207 17.38 -34.79 -4.28
CA GLY A 207 17.11 -35.06 -5.71
C GLY A 207 16.38 -33.95 -6.47
N PHE A 208 15.74 -32.99 -5.78
CA PHE A 208 14.98 -31.92 -6.41
C PHE A 208 15.70 -30.54 -6.33
N GLY A 209 16.58 -30.34 -5.35
CA GLY A 209 17.26 -29.09 -5.13
C GLY A 209 16.50 -28.14 -4.20
N THR A 210 16.68 -26.84 -4.40
CA THR A 210 16.08 -25.79 -3.56
C THR A 210 14.65 -25.49 -3.99
N ILE A 211 13.75 -25.47 -3.01
CA ILE A 211 12.36 -25.11 -3.18
C ILE A 211 12.06 -23.89 -2.33
N ILE A 212 11.42 -22.93 -2.93
CA ILE A 212 10.88 -21.75 -2.25
C ILE A 212 9.35 -21.85 -2.21
N THR A 213 8.74 -21.27 -1.19
CA THR A 213 7.28 -21.12 -1.13
C THR A 213 6.90 -19.69 -0.80
N GLY A 214 5.71 -19.31 -1.26
CA GLY A 214 5.13 -17.99 -0.99
C GLY A 214 3.71 -17.89 -1.53
N THR A 215 3.09 -16.74 -1.29
CA THR A 215 1.82 -16.37 -1.90
C THR A 215 2.09 -15.49 -3.11
N LEU A 216 1.57 -15.87 -4.27
CA LEU A 216 1.67 -15.05 -5.48
C LEU A 216 0.76 -13.82 -5.33
N LEU A 217 1.36 -12.63 -5.25
CA LEU A 217 0.62 -11.39 -5.01
C LEU A 217 0.15 -10.73 -6.30
N ASP A 218 0.99 -10.73 -7.33
CA ASP A 218 0.73 -10.03 -8.60
C ASP A 218 1.02 -10.95 -9.78
N GLY A 219 0.37 -10.67 -10.91
CA GLY A 219 0.66 -11.26 -12.22
C GLY A 219 0.49 -12.77 -12.28
N ILE A 220 0.82 -13.36 -13.42
CA ILE A 220 0.78 -14.81 -13.64
C ILE A 220 2.22 -15.31 -13.68
N LEU A 221 2.55 -16.30 -12.84
CA LEU A 221 3.82 -16.99 -12.88
C LEU A 221 3.70 -18.17 -13.82
N GLU A 222 4.51 -18.18 -14.86
CA GLU A 222 4.54 -19.25 -15.86
C GLU A 222 5.87 -20.02 -15.78
N LEU A 223 5.80 -21.32 -16.07
CA LEU A 223 7.00 -22.13 -16.23
C LEU A 223 7.86 -21.52 -17.35
N ASP A 224 9.18 -21.60 -17.20
CA ASP A 224 10.19 -21.04 -18.13
C ASP A 224 10.18 -19.51 -18.25
N SER A 225 9.43 -18.79 -17.42
CA SER A 225 9.50 -17.33 -17.40
C SER A 225 10.82 -16.81 -16.85
N ASP A 226 11.27 -15.66 -17.36
CA ASP A 226 12.44 -14.96 -16.85
C ASP A 226 12.20 -14.50 -15.41
N ALA A 227 12.95 -15.09 -14.48
CA ALA A 227 12.82 -14.85 -13.06
C ALA A 227 14.10 -14.23 -12.47
N MET A 228 13.91 -13.43 -11.41
CA MET A 228 14.99 -12.81 -10.66
C MET A 228 14.65 -12.79 -9.17
N LEU A 229 15.67 -12.98 -8.34
CA LEU A 229 15.56 -12.85 -6.89
C LEU A 229 15.92 -11.43 -6.45
N TYR A 230 14.99 -10.75 -5.77
CA TYR A 230 15.19 -9.41 -5.23
C TYR A 230 15.30 -9.45 -3.71
N PRO A 231 16.13 -8.58 -3.10
CA PRO A 231 16.89 -7.46 -3.70
C PRO A 231 18.22 -7.85 -4.37
N ARG A 232 18.64 -9.11 -4.31
CA ARG A 232 19.95 -9.58 -4.77
C ARG A 232 20.21 -9.34 -6.26
N GLY A 233 19.18 -9.42 -7.11
CA GLY A 233 19.31 -9.18 -8.55
C GLY A 233 19.80 -10.39 -9.38
N GLY A 234 19.92 -11.57 -8.80
CA GLY A 234 20.33 -12.79 -9.49
C GLY A 234 19.22 -13.37 -10.37
N LYS A 235 19.50 -13.62 -11.66
CA LYS A 235 18.60 -14.38 -12.55
C LYS A 235 18.54 -15.83 -12.12
N VAL A 236 17.35 -16.41 -12.14
CA VAL A 236 17.09 -17.79 -11.75
C VAL A 236 16.21 -18.48 -12.77
N LYS A 237 16.37 -19.80 -12.90
CA LYS A 237 15.51 -20.64 -13.72
C LYS A 237 14.44 -21.29 -12.84
N ILE A 238 13.23 -21.42 -13.35
CA ILE A 238 12.12 -22.12 -12.72
C ILE A 238 12.05 -23.50 -13.35
N ARG A 239 12.26 -24.56 -12.54
CA ARG A 239 12.21 -25.94 -13.01
C ARG A 239 10.80 -26.54 -12.95
N SER A 240 10.08 -26.23 -11.87
CA SER A 240 8.69 -26.65 -11.70
C SER A 240 7.95 -25.70 -10.79
N ILE A 241 6.64 -25.66 -10.97
CA ILE A 241 5.69 -24.87 -10.17
C ILE A 241 4.67 -25.86 -9.60
N GLN A 242 4.38 -25.75 -8.31
CA GLN A 242 3.32 -26.51 -7.66
C GLN A 242 2.35 -25.57 -6.96
N VAL A 243 1.06 -25.85 -7.13
CA VAL A 243 -0.04 -25.16 -6.45
C VAL A 243 -0.91 -26.23 -5.78
N HIS A 244 -1.15 -26.06 -4.49
CA HIS A 244 -1.92 -27.04 -3.68
C HIS A 244 -1.35 -28.48 -3.68
N GLY A 245 -0.05 -28.64 -3.96
CA GLY A 245 0.62 -29.93 -4.02
C GLY A 245 0.58 -30.62 -5.40
N GLU A 246 -0.04 -29.99 -6.38
CA GLU A 246 -0.12 -30.46 -7.77
C GLU A 246 0.81 -29.66 -8.68
N GLU A 247 1.49 -30.33 -9.60
CA GLU A 247 2.33 -29.66 -10.59
C GLU A 247 1.46 -28.91 -11.61
N THR A 248 1.92 -27.72 -11.97
CA THR A 248 1.24 -26.85 -12.93
C THR A 248 2.25 -26.06 -13.75
N THR A 249 1.84 -25.63 -14.94
CA THR A 249 2.63 -24.72 -15.78
C THR A 249 2.35 -23.25 -15.48
N ARG A 250 1.27 -22.94 -14.73
CA ARG A 250 0.84 -21.57 -14.42
C ARG A 250 0.32 -21.46 -13.01
N ALA A 251 0.71 -20.37 -12.33
CA ALA A 251 0.13 -19.99 -11.05
C ALA A 251 -0.45 -18.55 -11.14
N PHE A 252 -1.51 -18.30 -10.37
CA PHE A 252 -2.30 -17.07 -10.42
C PHE A 252 -2.22 -16.31 -9.09
N PRO A 253 -2.45 -15.00 -9.08
CA PRO A 253 -2.52 -14.21 -7.85
C PRO A 253 -3.53 -14.79 -6.85
N GLY A 254 -3.17 -14.76 -5.56
CA GLY A 254 -3.95 -15.38 -4.49
C GLY A 254 -3.69 -16.87 -4.29
N GLN A 255 -2.82 -17.49 -5.08
CA GLN A 255 -2.43 -18.89 -4.86
C GLN A 255 -1.15 -18.98 -4.02
N ARG A 256 -1.12 -20.01 -3.18
CA ARG A 256 0.11 -20.44 -2.53
C ARG A 256 0.90 -21.35 -3.48
N VAL A 257 2.12 -20.91 -3.77
CA VAL A 257 2.97 -21.51 -4.80
C VAL A 257 4.25 -22.04 -4.20
N ALA A 258 4.66 -23.25 -4.62
CA ALA A 258 6.00 -23.76 -4.42
C ALA A 258 6.74 -23.75 -5.77
N VAL A 259 7.96 -23.23 -5.78
CA VAL A 259 8.79 -23.09 -6.98
C VAL A 259 10.13 -23.78 -6.77
N ASN A 260 10.50 -24.66 -7.69
CA ASN A 260 11.81 -25.30 -7.70
C ASN A 260 12.82 -24.45 -8.48
N LEU A 261 13.90 -24.09 -7.81
CA LEU A 261 15.00 -23.26 -8.34
C LEU A 261 16.28 -24.09 -8.42
N PRO A 262 16.62 -24.66 -9.59
CA PRO A 262 17.84 -25.44 -9.75
C PRO A 262 19.09 -24.56 -9.71
N GLY A 263 20.20 -25.13 -9.22
CA GLY A 263 21.52 -24.48 -9.26
C GLY A 263 21.76 -23.41 -8.22
N ILE A 264 20.83 -23.21 -7.26
CA ILE A 264 20.98 -22.29 -6.13
C ILE A 264 20.88 -23.07 -4.84
N GLY A 265 21.82 -22.85 -3.92
CA GLY A 265 21.80 -23.45 -2.59
C GLY A 265 20.72 -22.83 -1.72
N LYS A 266 20.15 -23.66 -0.82
CA LYS A 266 19.13 -23.18 0.14
C LYS A 266 19.66 -22.00 0.99
N ASP A 267 20.94 -22.00 1.34
CA ASP A 267 21.57 -20.99 2.19
C ASP A 267 21.87 -19.68 1.43
N GLU A 268 21.72 -19.70 0.11
CA GLU A 268 21.82 -18.53 -0.74
C GLU A 268 20.52 -17.74 -0.86
N ILE A 269 19.38 -18.29 -0.45
CA ILE A 269 18.07 -17.62 -0.51
C ILE A 269 17.58 -17.37 0.91
N SER A 270 17.23 -16.13 1.19
CA SER A 270 16.71 -15.75 2.50
C SER A 270 15.18 -15.57 2.48
N ARG A 271 14.53 -15.91 3.60
CA ARG A 271 13.13 -15.54 3.83
C ARG A 271 13.01 -14.01 3.71
N GLY A 272 11.98 -13.54 3.02
CA GLY A 272 11.76 -12.11 2.78
C GLY A 272 12.30 -11.61 1.45
N GLU A 273 13.12 -12.40 0.75
CA GLU A 273 13.41 -12.12 -0.66
C GLU A 273 12.17 -12.34 -1.53
N ILE A 274 12.19 -11.80 -2.72
CA ILE A 274 11.05 -11.84 -3.65
C ILE A 274 11.49 -12.46 -4.96
N LEU A 275 10.81 -13.53 -5.38
CA LEU A 275 10.90 -14.02 -6.75
C LEU A 275 9.95 -13.19 -7.63
N ALA A 276 10.48 -12.52 -8.63
CA ALA A 276 9.66 -11.70 -9.52
C ALA A 276 10.20 -11.74 -10.96
N ALA A 277 9.40 -11.25 -11.90
CA ALA A 277 9.83 -11.14 -13.29
C ALA A 277 11.10 -10.29 -13.40
N ALA A 278 12.02 -10.68 -14.26
CA ALA A 278 13.28 -9.96 -14.44
C ALA A 278 13.06 -8.48 -14.80
N GLY A 279 13.77 -7.57 -14.12
CA GLY A 279 13.64 -6.12 -14.30
C GLY A 279 12.30 -5.52 -13.86
N SER A 280 11.51 -6.22 -13.02
CA SER A 280 10.20 -5.72 -12.53
C SER A 280 10.26 -4.95 -11.23
N MET A 281 11.35 -5.06 -10.49
CA MET A 281 11.58 -4.41 -9.21
C MET A 281 12.98 -3.81 -9.16
N GLU A 282 13.19 -2.93 -8.21
CA GLU A 282 14.48 -2.33 -7.92
C GLU A 282 14.84 -2.54 -6.45
N SER A 283 16.12 -2.69 -6.18
CA SER A 283 16.63 -2.79 -4.80
C SER A 283 16.73 -1.41 -4.18
N THR A 284 16.30 -1.27 -2.96
CA THR A 284 16.30 0.01 -2.24
C THR A 284 16.74 -0.13 -0.79
N MET A 285 17.27 0.95 -0.23
CA MET A 285 17.49 1.13 1.21
C MET A 285 16.66 2.28 1.79
N MET A 286 15.85 2.95 0.97
CA MET A 286 15.04 4.08 1.40
C MET A 286 13.68 4.06 0.70
N ALA A 287 12.62 4.27 1.46
CA ALA A 287 11.27 4.41 0.93
C ALA A 287 10.56 5.60 1.58
N ASP A 288 9.83 6.39 0.79
CA ASP A 288 8.88 7.34 1.35
C ASP A 288 7.55 6.62 1.56
N VAL A 289 6.99 6.77 2.75
CA VAL A 289 5.79 6.03 3.16
C VAL A 289 4.80 6.94 3.87
N ARG A 290 3.54 6.56 3.85
CA ARG A 290 2.52 7.09 4.74
C ARG A 290 2.48 6.19 5.96
N LEU A 291 2.91 6.70 7.10
CA LEU A 291 2.98 5.99 8.38
C LEU A 291 1.89 6.48 9.30
N ARG A 292 1.09 5.55 9.83
CA ARG A 292 0.09 5.78 10.86
C ARG A 292 0.49 5.05 12.14
N LEU A 293 0.52 5.74 13.28
CA LEU A 293 0.67 5.12 14.58
C LEU A 293 -0.68 4.64 15.11
N LEU A 294 -0.68 3.46 15.72
CA LEU A 294 -1.85 2.93 16.41
C LEU A 294 -2.25 3.84 17.57
N ARG A 295 -3.55 3.97 17.82
CA ARG A 295 -4.05 4.69 19.02
C ARG A 295 -3.69 3.97 20.31
N SER A 296 -3.56 2.66 20.24
CA SER A 296 -3.14 1.77 21.33
C SER A 296 -1.64 1.84 21.64
N ALA A 297 -0.82 2.44 20.77
CA ALA A 297 0.62 2.55 21.00
C ALA A 297 0.92 3.38 22.25
N HIS A 298 1.71 2.84 23.15
CA HIS A 298 2.04 3.50 24.42
C HIS A 298 3.07 4.62 24.28
N ARG A 299 3.79 4.67 23.15
CA ARG A 299 4.90 5.60 22.94
C ARG A 299 4.83 6.27 21.59
N SER A 300 5.27 7.54 21.56
CA SER A 300 5.47 8.32 20.33
C SER A 300 6.78 7.95 19.63
N ILE A 301 6.86 8.17 18.33
CA ILE A 301 8.08 8.07 17.54
C ILE A 301 8.74 9.45 17.45
N LYS A 302 10.01 9.53 17.85
CA LYS A 302 10.86 10.71 17.59
C LYS A 302 11.56 10.56 16.25
N ASN A 303 11.97 11.70 15.66
CA ASN A 303 12.77 11.69 14.44
C ASN A 303 14.05 10.87 14.62
N GLY A 304 14.33 9.96 13.67
CA GLY A 304 15.46 9.04 13.72
C GLY A 304 15.27 7.80 14.59
N THR A 305 14.08 7.59 15.18
CA THR A 305 13.79 6.38 15.97
C THR A 305 14.02 5.13 15.12
N ARG A 306 14.74 4.16 15.71
CA ARG A 306 15.02 2.86 15.12
C ARG A 306 13.88 1.89 15.43
N VAL A 307 13.36 1.21 14.42
CA VAL A 307 12.24 0.28 14.52
C VAL A 307 12.48 -0.97 13.69
N HIS A 308 11.81 -2.06 14.03
CA HIS A 308 11.64 -3.20 13.14
C HIS A 308 10.56 -2.87 12.11
N LEU A 309 10.87 -3.14 10.85
CA LEU A 309 9.99 -2.99 9.70
C LEU A 309 9.66 -4.38 9.17
N TYR A 310 8.38 -4.69 9.07
CA TYR A 310 7.86 -5.92 8.48
C TYR A 310 7.16 -5.60 7.17
N HIS A 311 7.69 -6.14 6.08
CA HIS A 311 7.17 -5.97 4.73
C HIS A 311 7.13 -7.32 4.02
N GLY A 312 5.95 -7.80 3.63
CA GLY A 312 5.78 -9.17 3.16
C GLY A 312 6.32 -10.16 4.19
N ALA A 313 7.23 -11.04 3.77
CA ALA A 313 7.91 -11.98 4.67
C ALA A 313 9.25 -11.45 5.24
N ALA A 314 9.68 -10.24 4.84
CA ALA A 314 10.93 -9.63 5.30
C ALA A 314 10.78 -8.98 6.67
N GLU A 315 11.82 -9.15 7.50
CA GLU A 315 12.03 -8.42 8.76
C GLU A 315 13.30 -7.59 8.61
N LEU A 316 13.18 -6.29 8.70
CA LEU A 316 14.27 -5.34 8.49
C LEU A 316 14.35 -4.38 9.68
N VAL A 317 15.52 -3.80 9.89
CA VAL A 317 15.68 -2.67 10.81
C VAL A 317 15.76 -1.39 10.00
N CYS A 318 15.02 -0.37 10.41
CA CYS A 318 15.04 0.92 9.75
C CYS A 318 14.97 2.08 10.75
N LYS A 319 15.34 3.28 10.28
CA LYS A 319 15.14 4.55 10.97
C LYS A 319 13.97 5.29 10.36
N VAL A 320 13.07 5.79 11.20
CA VAL A 320 11.94 6.64 10.79
C VAL A 320 12.40 8.10 10.76
N ILE A 321 12.39 8.73 9.60
CA ILE A 321 12.75 10.14 9.42
C ILE A 321 11.49 10.96 9.22
N LEU A 322 11.22 11.83 10.19
CA LEU A 322 10.12 12.78 10.14
C LEU A 322 10.60 14.07 9.46
N PHE A 323 9.79 14.62 8.55
CA PHE A 323 10.18 15.81 7.78
C PHE A 323 9.62 17.11 8.36
N ASP A 324 8.38 17.05 8.82
CA ASP A 324 7.55 18.20 9.19
C ASP A 324 7.41 18.39 10.71
N ARG A 325 7.88 17.44 11.50
CA ARG A 325 7.74 17.42 12.96
C ARG A 325 8.87 16.67 13.65
N GLU A 326 9.02 16.85 14.95
CA GLU A 326 9.99 16.13 15.79
C GLU A 326 9.45 14.81 16.32
N ILE A 327 8.15 14.76 16.55
CA ILE A 327 7.48 13.66 17.24
C ILE A 327 6.19 13.34 16.47
N LEU A 328 5.96 12.06 16.23
CA LEU A 328 4.69 11.51 15.77
C LEU A 328 4.02 10.79 16.95
N LYS A 329 2.82 11.20 17.31
CA LYS A 329 2.08 10.69 18.48
C LYS A 329 1.17 9.52 18.11
N PRO A 330 0.77 8.66 19.08
CA PRO A 330 -0.26 7.65 18.88
C PRO A 330 -1.53 8.21 18.24
N GLY A 331 -2.05 7.51 17.23
CA GLY A 331 -3.22 7.92 16.45
C GLY A 331 -2.95 8.90 15.32
N GLU A 332 -1.76 9.49 15.26
CA GLU A 332 -1.39 10.41 14.17
C GLU A 332 -0.87 9.66 12.94
N GLU A 333 -0.95 10.34 11.80
CA GLU A 333 -0.43 9.91 10.51
C GLU A 333 0.52 10.97 9.93
N ALA A 334 1.58 10.53 9.28
CA ALA A 334 2.52 11.41 8.59
C ALA A 334 3.18 10.72 7.39
N VAL A 335 3.62 11.54 6.43
CA VAL A 335 4.52 11.08 5.37
C VAL A 335 5.95 11.14 5.91
N VAL A 336 6.62 9.99 5.91
CA VAL A 336 7.96 9.83 6.49
C VAL A 336 8.87 9.08 5.53
N GLN A 337 10.19 9.14 5.74
CA GLN A 337 11.13 8.29 5.04
C GLN A 337 11.62 7.18 5.95
N LEU A 338 11.44 5.95 5.52
CA LEU A 338 12.08 4.80 6.13
C LEU A 338 13.47 4.62 5.52
N ARG A 339 14.50 4.56 6.37
CA ARG A 339 15.88 4.27 5.97
C ARG A 339 16.26 2.93 6.53
N MET A 340 16.26 1.92 5.67
CA MET A 340 16.59 0.55 6.03
C MET A 340 18.09 0.38 6.22
N GLU A 341 18.48 -0.55 7.09
CA GLU A 341 19.88 -0.92 7.32
C GLU A 341 20.36 -2.00 6.33
N GLN A 342 19.42 -2.64 5.63
CA GLN A 342 19.68 -3.65 4.60
C GLN A 342 18.86 -3.32 3.35
N THR A 343 19.35 -3.80 2.21
CA THR A 343 18.61 -3.68 0.95
C THR A 343 17.36 -4.53 0.96
N THR A 344 16.30 -4.00 0.38
CA THR A 344 15.03 -4.69 0.16
C THR A 344 14.45 -4.33 -1.20
N ALA A 345 13.32 -4.91 -1.56
CA ALA A 345 12.57 -4.51 -2.75
C ALA A 345 11.10 -4.34 -2.37
N MET A 346 10.52 -3.22 -2.76
CA MET A 346 9.14 -2.83 -2.46
C MET A 346 8.47 -2.29 -3.69
N LYS A 347 7.14 -2.23 -3.68
CA LYS A 347 6.33 -1.51 -4.68
C LYS A 347 5.51 -0.42 -4.02
N THR A 348 5.15 0.58 -4.80
CA THR A 348 4.13 1.56 -4.41
C THR A 348 2.82 0.83 -4.10
N GLY A 349 2.20 1.16 -2.98
CA GLY A 349 0.98 0.49 -2.49
C GLY A 349 1.22 -0.70 -1.58
N ASP A 350 2.46 -1.15 -1.41
CA ASP A 350 2.76 -2.22 -0.44
C ASP A 350 2.48 -1.76 0.98
N HIS A 351 1.81 -2.61 1.75
CA HIS A 351 1.58 -2.40 3.17
C HIS A 351 2.76 -2.89 4.00
N PHE A 352 2.96 -2.24 5.13
CA PHE A 352 3.99 -2.62 6.09
C PHE A 352 3.54 -2.38 7.52
N VAL A 353 4.19 -3.07 8.45
CA VAL A 353 3.99 -2.90 9.90
C VAL A 353 5.33 -2.52 10.53
N ILE A 354 5.30 -1.65 11.52
CA ILE A 354 6.47 -1.31 12.33
C ILE A 354 6.26 -1.70 13.79
N ARG A 355 7.34 -2.18 14.40
CA ARG A 355 7.39 -2.52 15.82
C ARG A 355 8.58 -1.82 16.48
N PHE A 356 8.46 -1.46 17.75
CA PHE A 356 9.60 -0.93 18.51
C PHE A 356 10.76 -1.93 18.54
N TYR A 357 11.98 -1.40 18.60
CA TYR A 357 13.18 -2.22 18.67
C TYR A 357 13.30 -2.91 20.02
N SER A 358 12.97 -2.22 21.13
CA SER A 358 12.99 -2.78 22.48
C SER A 358 12.14 -1.93 23.43
N PRO A 359 11.21 -2.54 24.19
CA PRO A 359 10.62 -3.86 23.96
C PRO A 359 9.91 -3.93 22.60
N VAL A 360 9.81 -5.15 22.05
CA VAL A 360 9.18 -5.36 20.74
C VAL A 360 7.66 -5.29 20.88
N GLU A 361 7.08 -4.19 20.41
CA GLU A 361 5.65 -3.88 20.49
C GLU A 361 5.18 -3.35 19.13
N THR A 362 4.03 -3.78 18.65
CA THR A 362 3.43 -3.24 17.42
C THR A 362 2.96 -1.82 17.66
N ILE A 363 3.46 -0.87 16.88
CA ILE A 363 3.21 0.56 17.11
C ILE A 363 2.51 1.25 15.95
N GLY A 364 2.56 0.67 14.76
CA GLY A 364 1.96 1.28 13.57
C GLY A 364 2.31 0.56 12.31
N GLY A 365 1.96 1.16 11.21
CA GLY A 365 2.21 0.67 9.86
C GLY A 365 1.68 1.64 8.84
N GLY A 366 1.62 1.22 7.60
CA GLY A 366 1.14 2.11 6.55
C GLY A 366 1.39 1.58 5.16
N VAL A 367 1.54 2.50 4.21
CA VAL A 367 1.62 2.20 2.78
C VAL A 367 2.86 2.84 2.17
N VAL A 368 3.55 2.12 1.31
CA VAL A 368 4.69 2.61 0.54
C VAL A 368 4.20 3.56 -0.57
N LEU A 369 4.66 4.81 -0.54
CA LEU A 369 4.34 5.82 -1.55
C LEU A 369 5.38 5.86 -2.67
N ASN A 370 6.66 5.80 -2.30
CA ASN A 370 7.78 5.75 -3.24
C ASN A 370 8.85 4.77 -2.75
N PRO A 371 8.98 3.60 -3.39
CA PRO A 371 9.93 2.58 -2.96
C PRO A 371 11.40 2.96 -3.25
N ASN A 372 11.65 3.89 -4.19
CA ASN A 372 12.98 4.30 -4.62
C ASN A 372 13.24 5.76 -4.25
N ALA A 373 13.04 6.08 -2.97
CA ALA A 373 13.21 7.43 -2.47
C ALA A 373 14.68 7.83 -2.40
N VAL A 374 14.98 9.07 -2.79
CA VAL A 374 16.28 9.68 -2.58
C VAL A 374 16.39 10.26 -1.17
N LYS A 375 17.62 10.26 -0.62
CA LYS A 375 17.87 10.78 0.73
C LYS A 375 17.46 12.24 0.83
N ARG A 376 16.47 12.51 1.66
CA ARG A 376 16.03 13.88 1.97
C ARG A 376 16.68 14.38 3.24
N ARG A 377 17.05 15.67 3.26
CA ARG A 377 17.49 16.36 4.48
C ARG A 377 16.26 16.96 5.15
N ARG A 378 16.24 17.00 6.48
CA ARG A 378 15.24 17.71 7.25
C ARG A 378 15.32 19.20 6.94
N ARG A 379 14.19 19.87 6.79
CA ARG A 379 14.12 21.32 6.73
C ARG A 379 14.34 21.91 8.11
N GLN A 380 15.24 22.87 8.21
CA GLN A 380 15.25 23.84 9.30
C GLN A 380 14.09 24.83 9.06
N GLU A 381 13.44 25.28 10.11
CA GLU A 381 12.19 26.07 10.11
C GLU A 381 12.22 27.43 9.37
N ASN A 382 13.29 27.77 8.64
CA ASN A 382 13.47 29.08 7.98
C ASN A 382 13.43 29.05 6.44
N GLN A 383 12.94 27.98 5.81
CA GLN A 383 12.70 28.00 4.36
C GLN A 383 11.37 27.35 4.02
N GLU A 384 10.37 28.20 3.85
CA GLU A 384 9.11 27.89 3.20
C GLU A 384 9.38 27.51 1.75
N ASP A 385 9.48 26.21 1.46
CA ASP A 385 9.41 25.68 0.12
C ASP A 385 8.67 24.36 0.08
N SER A 386 7.62 24.41 -0.70
CA SER A 386 6.70 23.39 -1.15
C SER A 386 7.17 21.93 -1.04
N PHE A 387 6.51 21.18 -0.19
CA PHE A 387 6.49 19.72 -0.21
C PHE A 387 5.71 19.23 -1.44
N CYS A 388 6.43 18.92 -2.51
CA CYS A 388 5.94 18.11 -3.59
C CYS A 388 6.64 16.75 -3.52
N PRO A 389 5.94 15.61 -3.45
CA PRO A 389 6.57 14.30 -3.53
C PRO A 389 7.22 14.17 -4.90
N ILE A 390 8.56 14.18 -4.90
CA ILE A 390 9.37 14.16 -6.12
C ILE A 390 9.39 12.75 -6.68
N GLY A 391 9.02 12.67 -7.91
CA GLY A 391 9.32 11.54 -8.76
C GLY A 391 8.14 10.83 -9.36
N LYS A 392 7.24 11.57 -10.00
CA LYS A 392 6.49 11.15 -11.20
C LYS A 392 5.57 12.25 -11.72
N LYS A 393 5.51 12.31 -13.04
CA LYS A 393 4.72 13.15 -13.92
C LYS A 393 3.36 13.62 -13.38
N LYS A 394 3.12 14.86 -13.57
CA LYS A 394 2.04 15.81 -13.34
C LYS A 394 0.57 15.43 -13.55
N THR A 395 0.16 14.17 -13.56
CA THR A 395 -1.26 13.81 -13.69
C THR A 395 -1.97 13.65 -12.32
N ILE A 396 -1.21 13.67 -11.22
CA ILE A 396 -1.76 13.44 -9.87
C ILE A 396 -2.38 14.70 -9.25
N CYS A 397 -1.97 15.89 -9.70
CA CYS A 397 -2.49 17.14 -9.13
C CYS A 397 -3.95 17.44 -9.47
N SER A 398 -4.51 16.92 -10.57
CA SER A 398 -5.87 17.28 -10.96
C SER A 398 -6.98 16.60 -10.13
N LYS A 399 -6.82 15.32 -9.76
CA LYS A 399 -7.86 14.59 -9.01
C LYS A 399 -7.78 14.76 -7.49
N ALA A 400 -6.57 14.87 -6.93
CA ALA A 400 -6.40 15.28 -5.53
C ALA A 400 -6.81 16.75 -5.32
N ALA A 401 -6.68 17.60 -6.35
CA ALA A 401 -7.16 18.97 -6.35
C ALA A 401 -8.69 19.04 -6.42
N GLU A 402 -9.37 18.16 -7.15
CA GLU A 402 -10.83 18.08 -7.16
C GLU A 402 -11.42 17.58 -5.84
N GLN A 403 -10.74 16.67 -5.12
CA GLN A 403 -11.16 16.24 -3.79
C GLN A 403 -10.82 17.25 -2.70
N ALA A 404 -9.63 17.87 -2.74
CA ALA A 404 -9.28 18.96 -1.84
C ALA A 404 -10.13 20.21 -2.11
N ALA A 405 -10.55 20.44 -3.36
CA ALA A 405 -11.49 21.51 -3.70
C ALA A 405 -12.92 21.25 -3.17
N LYS A 406 -13.30 20.01 -2.93
CA LYS A 406 -14.59 19.66 -2.28
C LYS A 406 -14.58 19.83 -0.75
N GLU A 407 -13.39 19.94 -0.13
CA GLU A 407 -13.23 20.14 1.32
C GLU A 407 -12.88 21.60 1.69
N ILE A 408 -12.63 22.47 0.71
CA ILE A 408 -12.46 23.92 0.98
C ILE A 408 -13.86 24.47 1.26
N PRO A 409 -14.13 25.04 2.44
CA PRO A 409 -15.39 25.71 2.67
C PRO A 409 -15.52 26.82 1.61
N VAL A 410 -16.55 26.74 0.77
CA VAL A 410 -16.86 27.76 -0.23
C VAL A 410 -17.30 29.02 0.52
N ASN A 411 -16.32 29.81 0.93
CA ASN A 411 -16.58 31.10 1.52
C ASN A 411 -16.39 32.21 0.46
N THR A 412 -16.88 33.38 0.76
CA THR A 412 -16.86 34.53 -0.14
C THR A 412 -15.45 34.91 -0.58
N THR A 413 -14.44 34.71 0.28
CA THR A 413 -13.03 35.03 0.02
C THR A 413 -12.43 34.08 -1.03
N PHE A 414 -12.76 32.78 -0.96
CA PHE A 414 -12.33 31.79 -1.95
C PHE A 414 -12.84 32.15 -3.36
N LEU A 415 -14.14 32.41 -3.50
CA LEU A 415 -14.75 32.79 -4.79
C LEU A 415 -14.15 34.08 -5.36
N ARG A 416 -13.91 35.08 -4.53
CA ARG A 416 -13.29 36.36 -4.95
C ARG A 416 -11.84 36.18 -5.40
N LEU A 417 -11.06 35.32 -4.72
CA LEU A 417 -9.69 34.99 -5.14
C LEU A 417 -9.68 34.23 -6.46
N GLN A 418 -10.54 33.23 -6.61
CA GLN A 418 -10.66 32.48 -7.86
C GLN A 418 -11.03 33.37 -9.03
N GLU A 419 -12.02 34.24 -8.84
CA GLU A 419 -12.45 35.21 -9.87
C GLU A 419 -11.35 36.19 -10.24
N LEU A 420 -10.60 36.71 -9.25
CA LEU A 420 -9.48 37.61 -9.46
C LEU A 420 -8.41 36.98 -10.38
N TYR A 421 -7.99 35.75 -10.07
CA TYR A 421 -6.95 35.05 -10.83
C TYR A 421 -7.43 34.56 -12.20
N LEU A 422 -8.70 34.22 -12.36
CA LEU A 422 -9.28 33.91 -13.67
C LEU A 422 -9.38 35.14 -14.54
N LYS A 423 -9.85 36.27 -14.01
CA LYS A 423 -9.96 37.56 -14.75
C LYS A 423 -8.61 38.16 -15.11
N SER A 424 -7.57 37.93 -14.32
CA SER A 424 -6.23 38.44 -14.61
C SER A 424 -5.56 37.74 -15.82
N GLY A 425 -6.07 36.60 -16.22
CA GLY A 425 -5.61 35.86 -17.40
C GLY A 425 -4.09 35.58 -17.35
N PHE A 426 -3.39 35.91 -18.43
CA PHE A 426 -1.94 35.70 -18.55
C PHE A 426 -1.08 36.78 -17.90
N THR A 427 -1.69 37.79 -17.28
CA THR A 427 -1.00 38.86 -16.53
C THR A 427 -1.40 38.79 -15.06
N PRO A 428 -0.92 37.80 -14.30
CA PRO A 428 -1.32 37.62 -12.92
C PRO A 428 -0.82 38.76 -12.04
N PRO A 429 -1.60 39.18 -11.01
CA PRO A 429 -1.21 40.24 -10.10
C PRO A 429 -0.04 39.80 -9.21
N LEU A 430 0.70 40.80 -8.68
CA LEU A 430 1.73 40.58 -7.67
C LEU A 430 1.09 39.96 -6.40
N THR A 431 1.74 38.95 -5.84
CA THR A 431 1.24 38.28 -4.61
C THR A 431 1.04 39.28 -3.46
N ASP A 432 1.90 40.28 -3.35
CA ASP A 432 1.79 41.29 -2.30
C ASP A 432 0.63 42.28 -2.55
N GLU A 433 0.28 42.56 -3.81
CA GLU A 433 -0.92 43.37 -4.14
C GLU A 433 -2.18 42.59 -3.76
N VAL A 434 -2.21 41.28 -4.05
CA VAL A 434 -3.33 40.40 -3.64
C VAL A 434 -3.44 40.34 -2.12
N LYS A 435 -2.34 40.15 -1.39
CA LYS A 435 -2.32 40.20 0.08
C LYS A 435 -2.87 41.50 0.62
N SER A 436 -2.47 42.62 0.02
CA SER A 436 -2.95 43.98 0.42
C SER A 436 -4.44 44.17 0.16
N ALA A 437 -4.93 43.70 -0.99
CA ALA A 437 -6.34 43.80 -1.37
C ALA A 437 -7.26 42.96 -0.47
N PHE A 438 -6.75 41.84 0.09
CA PHE A 438 -7.47 40.95 0.98
C PHE A 438 -7.05 41.07 2.47
N SER A 439 -6.37 42.15 2.84
CA SER A 439 -5.85 42.37 4.21
C SER A 439 -6.91 42.37 5.32
N GLN A 440 -8.15 42.69 4.99
CA GLN A 440 -9.30 42.69 5.92
C GLN A 440 -9.93 41.31 6.12
N GLU A 441 -9.54 40.32 5.32
CA GLU A 441 -10.12 38.97 5.34
C GLU A 441 -9.35 38.08 6.32
N LYS A 442 -9.98 37.69 7.44
CA LYS A 442 -9.33 36.98 8.56
C LYS A 442 -8.67 35.64 8.17
N ASP A 443 -9.06 35.05 7.06
CA ASP A 443 -8.60 33.69 6.65
C ASP A 443 -7.93 33.66 5.26
N PHE A 444 -7.57 34.85 4.74
CA PHE A 444 -6.96 34.99 3.41
C PHE A 444 -5.76 34.04 3.22
N SER A 445 -4.80 34.04 4.15
CA SER A 445 -3.58 33.21 4.03
C SER A 445 -3.91 31.73 4.00
N GLY A 446 -4.84 31.27 4.83
CA GLY A 446 -5.28 29.87 4.84
C GLY A 446 -5.90 29.47 3.50
N ILE A 447 -6.80 30.30 2.95
CA ILE A 447 -7.49 30.05 1.69
C ILE A 447 -6.52 30.13 0.51
N PHE A 448 -5.66 31.15 0.46
CA PHE A 448 -4.66 31.31 -0.59
C PHE A 448 -3.73 30.09 -0.66
N PHE A 449 -3.17 29.65 0.47
CA PHE A 449 -2.33 28.47 0.52
C PHE A 449 -3.11 27.15 0.27
N ALA A 450 -4.39 27.11 0.60
CA ALA A 450 -5.25 25.98 0.22
C ALA A 450 -5.43 25.91 -1.30
N MET A 451 -5.67 27.04 -1.99
CA MET A 451 -5.76 27.12 -3.44
C MET A 451 -4.43 26.74 -4.13
N VAL A 452 -3.29 27.14 -3.57
CA VAL A 452 -1.97 26.74 -4.07
C VAL A 452 -1.73 25.25 -3.85
N ARG A 453 -2.03 24.72 -2.67
CA ARG A 453 -1.90 23.28 -2.36
C ARG A 453 -2.88 22.42 -3.17
N GLY A 454 -4.08 22.91 -3.39
CA GLY A 454 -5.11 22.28 -4.23
C GLY A 454 -4.84 22.38 -5.73
N GLY A 455 -3.72 23.04 -6.14
CA GLY A 455 -3.33 23.14 -7.56
C GLY A 455 -4.18 24.12 -8.37
N GLN A 456 -5.09 24.90 -7.76
CA GLN A 456 -5.89 25.91 -8.43
C GLN A 456 -5.08 27.14 -8.80
N LEU A 457 -4.11 27.50 -7.95
CA LEU A 457 -3.12 28.51 -8.23
C LEU A 457 -1.75 27.86 -8.41
N VAL A 458 -1.10 28.16 -9.53
CA VAL A 458 0.23 27.63 -9.89
C VAL A 458 1.23 28.77 -9.86
N ARG A 459 2.42 28.53 -9.35
CA ARG A 459 3.46 29.54 -9.34
C ARG A 459 3.88 29.88 -10.77
N PHE A 460 3.75 31.17 -11.13
CA PHE A 460 4.10 31.68 -12.44
C PHE A 460 5.58 32.13 -12.49
N ASP A 461 5.97 32.94 -11.50
CA ASP A 461 7.37 33.35 -11.25
C ASP A 461 7.62 33.51 -9.74
N GLU A 462 8.69 34.21 -9.34
CA GLU A 462 9.03 34.42 -7.93
C GLU A 462 7.96 35.20 -7.15
N LYS A 463 7.19 36.06 -7.82
CA LYS A 463 6.26 37.04 -7.19
C LYS A 463 4.81 36.86 -7.61
N HIS A 464 4.53 35.99 -8.60
CA HIS A 464 3.20 35.85 -9.16
C HIS A 464 2.72 34.39 -9.13
N TYR A 465 1.42 34.23 -8.94
CA TYR A 465 0.71 32.97 -9.14
C TYR A 465 -0.31 33.14 -10.27
N MET A 466 -0.62 32.07 -10.97
CA MET A 466 -1.58 32.03 -12.07
C MET A 466 -2.62 30.95 -11.80
N HIS A 467 -3.86 31.15 -12.25
CA HIS A 467 -4.87 30.10 -12.18
C HIS A 467 -4.50 28.94 -13.10
N SER A 468 -4.70 27.70 -12.61
CA SER A 468 -4.35 26.48 -13.37
C SER A 468 -5.02 26.40 -14.74
N GLU A 469 -6.29 26.81 -14.86
CA GLU A 469 -7.00 26.84 -16.14
C GLU A 469 -6.35 27.79 -17.16
N ILE A 470 -5.82 28.92 -16.71
CA ILE A 470 -5.13 29.86 -17.61
C ILE A 470 -3.81 29.26 -18.10
N ARG A 471 -3.12 28.55 -17.20
CA ARG A 471 -1.89 27.84 -17.55
C ARG A 471 -2.14 26.70 -18.53
N GLU A 472 -3.22 25.92 -18.37
CA GLU A 472 -3.61 24.86 -19.31
C GLU A 472 -3.94 25.43 -20.70
N LYS A 473 -4.65 26.57 -20.79
CA LYS A 473 -4.88 27.26 -22.06
C LYS A 473 -3.56 27.61 -22.77
N ALA A 474 -2.54 28.05 -22.01
CA ALA A 474 -1.22 28.31 -22.58
C ALA A 474 -0.54 27.02 -23.08
N LEU A 475 -0.69 25.94 -22.35
CA LEU A 475 -0.13 24.64 -22.74
C LEU A 475 -0.82 24.05 -23.98
N ASP A 476 -2.13 24.18 -24.08
CA ASP A 476 -2.88 23.75 -25.28
C ASP A 476 -2.46 24.52 -26.52
N MET A 477 -2.17 25.83 -26.36
CA MET A 477 -1.62 26.63 -27.45
C MET A 477 -0.21 26.17 -27.87
N VAL A 478 0.63 25.77 -26.92
CA VAL A 478 1.95 25.15 -27.24
C VAL A 478 1.80 23.87 -28.03
N ARG A 479 0.83 23.02 -27.64
CA ARG A 479 0.52 21.76 -28.36
C ARG A 479 0.07 22.05 -29.80
N LEU A 480 -0.86 22.98 -29.95
CA LEU A 480 -1.41 23.37 -31.25
C LEU A 480 -0.30 23.89 -32.21
N ILE A 481 0.56 24.80 -31.72
CA ILE A 481 1.68 25.32 -32.52
C ILE A 481 2.64 24.20 -32.93
N TYR A 482 2.93 23.28 -32.02
CA TYR A 482 3.82 22.17 -32.33
C TYR A 482 3.22 21.17 -33.33
N GLU A 483 1.95 20.85 -33.21
CA GLU A 483 1.24 19.99 -34.17
C GLU A 483 1.20 20.61 -35.56
N GLU A 484 1.07 21.94 -35.69
CA GLU A 484 1.04 22.63 -36.96
C GLU A 484 2.42 22.80 -37.63
N LYS A 485 3.47 23.05 -36.83
CA LYS A 485 4.77 23.51 -37.36
C LYS A 485 5.97 22.66 -36.93
N GLY A 486 5.79 21.72 -36.03
CA GLY A 486 6.87 20.90 -35.46
C GLY A 486 7.87 21.65 -34.55
N VAL A 487 7.74 22.97 -34.43
CA VAL A 487 8.60 23.84 -33.60
C VAL A 487 7.79 24.92 -32.93
N ILE A 488 8.23 25.33 -31.73
CA ILE A 488 7.55 26.32 -30.89
C ILE A 488 8.41 27.60 -30.88
N GLN A 489 7.97 28.61 -31.61
CA GLN A 489 8.62 29.92 -31.64
C GLN A 489 7.97 30.87 -30.62
N THR A 490 8.79 31.54 -29.81
CA THR A 490 8.33 32.47 -28.76
C THR A 490 7.47 33.62 -29.33
N GLY A 491 7.80 34.12 -30.52
CA GLY A 491 7.05 35.17 -31.19
C GLY A 491 5.63 34.73 -31.53
N GLU A 492 5.48 33.57 -32.16
CA GLU A 492 4.18 33.03 -32.54
C GLU A 492 3.32 32.67 -31.31
N PHE A 493 3.92 32.04 -30.30
CA PHE A 493 3.23 31.75 -29.03
C PHE A 493 2.69 33.03 -28.35
N ARG A 494 3.51 34.11 -28.35
CA ARG A 494 3.11 35.44 -27.89
C ARG A 494 1.89 35.96 -28.65
N ASP A 495 1.99 35.93 -29.99
CA ASP A 495 0.99 36.55 -30.86
C ASP A 495 -0.35 35.84 -30.81
N ARG A 496 -0.34 34.48 -30.76
CA ARG A 496 -1.56 33.68 -30.62
C ARG A 496 -2.27 33.84 -29.28
N LEU A 497 -1.51 34.02 -28.19
CA LEU A 497 -2.08 34.28 -26.87
C LEU A 497 -2.38 35.73 -26.59
N GLY A 498 -1.92 36.68 -27.44
CA GLY A 498 -2.08 38.10 -27.22
C GLY A 498 -1.37 38.64 -25.96
N ILE A 499 -0.21 38.06 -25.63
CA ILE A 499 0.51 38.35 -24.38
C ILE A 499 1.81 39.10 -24.62
N SER A 500 2.40 39.67 -23.56
CA SER A 500 3.70 40.36 -23.67
C SER A 500 4.83 39.31 -23.94
N ARG A 501 5.91 39.78 -24.57
CA ARG A 501 7.11 38.93 -24.82
C ARG A 501 7.69 38.37 -23.53
N LYS A 502 7.69 39.16 -22.45
CA LYS A 502 8.18 38.72 -21.13
C LYS A 502 7.32 37.58 -20.58
N CYS A 503 6.00 37.71 -20.65
CA CYS A 503 5.07 36.66 -20.21
C CYS A 503 5.22 35.37 -21.03
N ALA A 504 5.36 35.50 -22.37
CA ALA A 504 5.58 34.33 -23.26
C ALA A 504 6.88 33.58 -22.89
N ILE A 505 7.97 34.30 -22.62
CA ILE A 505 9.26 33.72 -22.21
C ILE A 505 9.08 33.00 -20.85
N THR A 506 8.47 33.64 -19.87
CA THR A 506 8.28 33.06 -18.53
C THR A 506 7.44 31.77 -18.57
N LEU A 507 6.37 31.74 -19.37
CA LEU A 507 5.55 30.54 -19.56
C LEU A 507 6.35 29.41 -20.22
N LEU A 508 7.07 29.71 -21.30
CA LEU A 508 7.84 28.73 -22.05
C LEU A 508 9.03 28.21 -21.22
N GLU A 509 9.73 29.06 -20.48
CA GLU A 509 10.77 28.62 -19.53
C GLU A 509 10.21 27.77 -18.39
N GLY A 510 8.98 28.07 -17.95
CA GLY A 510 8.25 27.22 -17.02
C GLY A 510 7.99 25.82 -17.61
N PHE A 511 7.55 25.75 -18.84
CA PHE A 511 7.35 24.49 -19.55
C PHE A 511 8.67 23.73 -19.84
N ASP A 512 9.76 24.45 -20.11
CA ASP A 512 11.11 23.87 -20.25
C ASP A 512 11.59 23.27 -18.92
N LYS A 513 11.46 24.00 -17.80
CA LYS A 513 11.81 23.50 -16.46
C LYS A 513 11.04 22.24 -16.09
N GLU A 514 9.82 22.13 -16.58
CA GLU A 514 8.98 20.97 -16.39
C GLU A 514 9.19 19.89 -17.44
N ARG A 515 10.09 20.09 -18.40
CA ARG A 515 10.39 19.23 -19.53
C ARG A 515 9.18 18.92 -20.43
N ILE A 516 8.19 19.79 -20.42
CA ILE A 516 7.05 19.73 -21.36
C ILE A 516 7.55 20.17 -22.73
N THR A 517 8.41 21.21 -22.75
CA THR A 517 9.17 21.62 -23.94
C THR A 517 10.67 21.49 -23.65
N VAL A 518 11.47 21.32 -24.69
CA VAL A 518 12.92 21.22 -24.63
C VAL A 518 13.55 21.98 -25.78
N MET A 519 14.77 22.50 -25.56
CA MET A 519 15.56 23.12 -26.64
C MET A 519 16.38 22.05 -27.36
N GLU A 520 16.11 21.80 -28.64
CA GLU A 520 16.89 20.92 -29.51
C GLU A 520 17.43 21.77 -30.68
N ASN A 521 18.73 21.78 -30.89
CA ASN A 521 19.42 22.52 -31.97
C ASN A 521 18.99 24.01 -32.13
N GLY A 522 18.78 24.70 -30.99
CA GLY A 522 18.37 26.10 -30.99
C GLY A 522 16.88 26.35 -31.23
N THR A 523 16.08 25.32 -31.43
CA THR A 523 14.61 25.39 -31.56
C THR A 523 13.93 24.70 -30.37
N ARG A 524 12.76 25.23 -29.96
CA ARG A 524 11.96 24.61 -28.91
C ARG A 524 10.99 23.61 -29.51
N VAL A 525 11.00 22.40 -29.00
CA VAL A 525 10.14 21.29 -29.42
C VAL A 525 9.39 20.71 -28.21
N PHE A 526 8.36 19.92 -28.47
CA PHE A 526 7.68 19.20 -27.40
C PHE A 526 8.60 18.11 -26.85
N GLY A 527 8.75 18.01 -25.53
CA GLY A 527 9.58 17.00 -24.91
C GLY A 527 9.06 15.60 -25.23
N LYS A 528 9.89 14.71 -25.77
CA LYS A 528 9.52 13.30 -25.98
C LYS A 528 9.15 12.69 -24.63
N ALA A 529 7.95 12.17 -24.50
CA ALA A 529 7.56 11.36 -23.36
C ALA A 529 8.49 10.13 -23.29
N ARG A 530 9.36 10.08 -22.29
CA ARG A 530 10.12 8.87 -21.95
C ARG A 530 9.28 7.92 -21.14
#